data_394f1ab7cdcbf962d9d51f5f63d00435
#
_entry.id   394f1ab7cdcbf962d9d51f5f63d00435
#
_cell.length_a   1.000
_cell.length_b   1.000
_cell.length_c   1.000
_cell.angle_alpha   90.00
_cell.angle_beta   90.00
_cell.angle_gamma   90.00
#
_symmetry.space_group_name_H-M   'P 1'
#
loop_
_entity.id
_entity.type
_entity.pdbx_description
1 polymer ?
#
loop_
_entity_poly.entity_id
_entity_poly.type
_entity_poly.pdbx_seq_one_letter_code
_entity_poly.pdbx_strand_id
1 'polypeptide(L)'
;MKVIAHIENDYTEKFGIPRQSGLNRALLSRIVMEPEYRIPEAFRGIEAYSHLWLIWAFSAVKEDASFSPTVRPPRLGGNTRVGVFATRSPFRPNRLGLSCVELIRLEQTAEGPVLIVAGADLMNGTPIYDIKPYLPYADAHPDARINEALSHKRLDVLFPDELKAHLPKEKIAPLTELLALDPRPAYQEDPERIYGVRFGEYNIRFRVQGELLEVCEIKENREENS
;
A
#
# COMPACT_ATOMS: atom_id res chain seq x y z
N MET A 1 9.11 -20.49 0.78
CA MET A 1 8.03 -20.32 1.78
C MET A 1 6.72 -20.65 1.08
N LYS A 2 5.72 -21.16 1.82
CA LYS A 2 4.37 -21.38 1.24
C LYS A 2 3.59 -20.08 1.26
N VAL A 3 2.84 -19.80 0.20
CA VAL A 3 1.83 -18.74 0.18
C VAL A 3 0.62 -19.24 0.94
N ILE A 4 0.13 -18.45 1.89
CA ILE A 4 -1.06 -18.80 2.70
C ILE A 4 -2.29 -17.97 2.32
N ALA A 5 -2.08 -16.80 1.72
CA ALA A 5 -3.14 -15.89 1.31
C ALA A 5 -2.67 -14.92 0.22
N HIS A 6 -3.61 -14.23 -0.39
CA HIS A 6 -3.37 -13.05 -1.23
C HIS A 6 -4.20 -11.88 -0.74
N ILE A 7 -3.69 -10.66 -0.98
CA ILE A 7 -4.45 -9.44 -0.71
C ILE A 7 -5.22 -8.99 -1.94
N GLU A 8 -6.45 -8.51 -1.74
CA GLU A 8 -7.28 -7.88 -2.76
C GLU A 8 -7.60 -6.44 -2.35
N ASN A 9 -7.28 -5.48 -3.23
CA ASN A 9 -7.55 -4.05 -3.03
C ASN A 9 -7.45 -3.25 -4.34
N ASP A 10 -7.61 -1.92 -4.25
CA ASP A 10 -7.57 -1.00 -5.40
C ASP A 10 -6.15 -0.56 -5.82
N TYR A 11 -5.08 -1.07 -5.19
CA TYR A 11 -3.71 -0.80 -5.61
C TYR A 11 -3.29 -1.75 -6.73
N THR A 12 -3.67 -1.43 -7.97
CA THR A 12 -3.48 -2.29 -9.15
C THR A 12 -2.10 -2.17 -9.80
N GLU A 13 -1.31 -1.15 -9.41
CA GLU A 13 0.04 -0.93 -9.91
C GLU A 13 0.98 -0.45 -8.80
N LYS A 14 2.30 -0.51 -9.04
CA LYS A 14 3.33 -0.06 -8.07
C LYS A 14 3.29 1.44 -7.78
N PHE A 15 2.84 2.21 -8.76
CA PHE A 15 2.79 3.66 -8.65
C PHE A 15 1.60 4.06 -7.79
N GLY A 16 1.83 4.95 -6.81
CA GLY A 16 0.78 5.42 -5.92
C GLY A 16 0.55 4.58 -4.66
N ILE A 17 1.07 3.35 -4.56
CA ILE A 17 0.93 2.59 -3.31
C ILE A 17 1.59 3.35 -2.15
N PRO A 18 0.94 3.48 -0.98
CA PRO A 18 1.55 4.06 0.21
C PRO A 18 2.89 3.39 0.52
N ARG A 19 3.90 4.18 0.85
CA ARG A 19 5.27 3.64 1.07
C ARG A 19 5.42 2.87 2.36
N GLN A 20 4.45 2.96 3.25
CA GLN A 20 4.39 2.26 4.54
C GLN A 20 2.93 1.95 4.86
N SER A 21 2.73 0.87 5.61
CA SER A 21 1.42 0.54 6.17
C SER A 21 0.92 1.61 7.16
N GLY A 22 -0.39 1.69 7.32
CA GLY A 22 -1.05 2.62 8.25
C GLY A 22 -1.22 4.06 7.72
N LEU A 23 -0.64 4.40 6.56
CA LEU A 23 -0.71 5.76 6.01
C LEU A 23 -2.05 6.06 5.29
N ASN A 24 -2.68 5.08 4.67
CA ASN A 24 -4.01 5.19 4.07
C ASN A 24 -4.96 4.20 4.77
N ARG A 25 -5.60 4.66 5.84
CA ARG A 25 -6.54 3.84 6.63
C ARG A 25 -7.96 3.84 6.07
N ALA A 26 -8.24 4.68 5.09
CA ALA A 26 -9.55 4.73 4.44
C ALA A 26 -9.75 3.57 3.45
N LEU A 27 -8.65 3.00 2.88
CA LEU A 27 -8.74 1.86 1.99
C LEU A 27 -8.87 0.57 2.79
N LEU A 28 -9.97 -0.14 2.58
CA LEU A 28 -10.16 -1.51 3.07
C LEU A 28 -9.59 -2.50 2.05
N SER A 29 -8.88 -3.48 2.56
CA SER A 29 -8.33 -4.60 1.78
C SER A 29 -8.87 -5.91 2.33
N ARG A 30 -8.96 -6.91 1.44
CA ARG A 30 -9.38 -8.27 1.78
C ARG A 30 -8.15 -9.17 1.77
N ILE A 31 -7.95 -9.96 2.80
CA ILE A 31 -6.95 -11.04 2.82
C ILE A 31 -7.70 -12.34 2.61
N VAL A 32 -7.56 -12.89 1.41
CA VAL A 32 -8.22 -14.12 0.97
C VAL A 32 -7.24 -15.27 1.09
N MET A 33 -7.62 -16.27 1.89
CA MET A 33 -6.76 -17.42 2.16
C MET A 33 -6.68 -18.34 0.96
N GLU A 34 -5.53 -19.00 0.79
CA GLU A 34 -5.43 -20.15 -0.13
C GLU A 34 -6.37 -21.28 0.32
N PRO A 35 -6.89 -22.11 -0.61
CA PRO A 35 -7.89 -23.14 -0.28
C PRO A 35 -7.46 -24.08 0.86
N GLU A 36 -6.18 -24.43 0.94
CA GLU A 36 -5.59 -25.29 1.99
C GLU A 36 -5.74 -24.70 3.40
N TYR A 37 -5.82 -23.35 3.52
CA TYR A 37 -5.82 -22.61 4.80
C TYR A 37 -7.16 -21.97 5.14
N ARG A 38 -8.22 -22.25 4.40
CA ARG A 38 -9.60 -21.75 4.66
C ARG A 38 -10.29 -22.49 5.81
N ILE A 39 -9.58 -22.69 6.90
CA ILE A 39 -10.01 -23.45 8.07
C ILE A 39 -10.45 -22.48 9.17
N PRO A 40 -11.77 -22.41 9.52
CA PRO A 40 -12.27 -21.43 10.50
C PRO A 40 -11.57 -21.50 11.87
N GLU A 41 -11.14 -22.69 12.29
CA GLU A 41 -10.43 -22.90 13.56
C GLU A 41 -9.10 -22.13 13.63
N ALA A 42 -8.44 -21.89 12.50
CA ALA A 42 -7.18 -21.13 12.44
C ALA A 42 -7.37 -19.65 12.80
N PHE A 43 -8.60 -19.15 12.74
CA PHE A 43 -8.94 -17.74 13.03
C PHE A 43 -9.54 -17.55 14.43
N ARG A 44 -9.70 -18.63 15.20
CA ARG A 44 -10.30 -18.55 16.52
C ARG A 44 -9.51 -17.61 17.42
N GLY A 45 -10.18 -16.55 17.89
CA GLY A 45 -9.58 -15.55 18.78
C GLY A 45 -8.86 -14.39 18.07
N ILE A 46 -8.80 -14.36 16.72
CA ILE A 46 -8.13 -13.28 15.99
C ILE A 46 -8.81 -11.91 16.21
N GLU A 47 -10.12 -11.90 16.42
CA GLU A 47 -10.93 -10.69 16.63
C GLU A 47 -10.63 -9.99 17.97
N ALA A 48 -9.87 -10.63 18.86
CA ALA A 48 -9.37 -9.99 20.09
C ALA A 48 -8.22 -8.99 19.81
N TYR A 49 -7.67 -8.99 18.61
CA TYR A 49 -6.57 -8.11 18.23
C TYR A 49 -7.04 -7.02 17.26
N SER A 50 -6.59 -5.81 17.51
CA SER A 50 -6.89 -4.67 16.62
C SER A 50 -5.95 -4.55 15.43
N HIS A 51 -4.74 -5.12 15.52
CA HIS A 51 -3.73 -5.02 14.46
C HIS A 51 -3.04 -6.37 14.24
N LEU A 52 -2.62 -6.57 12.99
CA LEU A 52 -1.92 -7.77 12.53
C LEU A 52 -0.64 -7.38 11.80
N TRP A 53 0.41 -8.18 12.00
CA TRP A 53 1.58 -8.22 11.13
C TRP A 53 1.31 -9.13 9.93
N LEU A 54 1.60 -8.61 8.73
CA LEU A 54 1.63 -9.38 7.50
C LEU A 54 3.08 -9.56 7.04
N ILE A 55 3.50 -10.79 6.80
CA ILE A 55 4.77 -11.13 6.14
C ILE A 55 4.44 -11.54 4.71
N TRP A 56 5.00 -10.81 3.74
CA TRP A 56 4.61 -10.92 2.34
C TRP A 56 5.81 -10.79 1.38
N ALA A 57 5.63 -11.02 0.08
CA ALA A 57 6.67 -10.89 -0.93
C ALA A 57 6.45 -9.70 -1.85
N PHE A 58 7.54 -9.01 -2.21
CA PHE A 58 7.53 -8.03 -3.29
C PHE A 58 7.39 -8.72 -4.66
N SER A 59 6.18 -9.15 -5.01
CA SER A 59 5.85 -9.93 -6.22
C SER A 59 6.12 -9.17 -7.52
N ALA A 60 6.08 -7.85 -7.48
CA ALA A 60 6.31 -7.01 -8.65
C ALA A 60 7.80 -6.73 -8.95
N VAL A 61 8.73 -7.30 -8.21
CA VAL A 61 10.18 -7.27 -8.49
C VAL A 61 10.55 -8.52 -9.29
N LYS A 62 11.21 -8.34 -10.44
CA LYS A 62 11.64 -9.48 -11.28
C LYS A 62 12.53 -10.45 -10.49
N GLU A 63 12.32 -11.75 -10.67
CA GLU A 63 13.04 -12.79 -9.92
C GLU A 63 14.56 -12.78 -10.17
N ASP A 64 14.98 -12.38 -11.37
CA ASP A 64 16.38 -12.28 -11.80
C ASP A 64 17.10 -11.01 -11.33
N ALA A 65 16.41 -10.09 -10.65
CA ALA A 65 17.04 -8.90 -10.11
C ALA A 65 18.10 -9.27 -9.07
N SER A 66 19.37 -9.03 -9.41
CA SER A 66 20.50 -9.31 -8.52
C SER A 66 20.45 -8.48 -7.24
N PHE A 67 20.95 -9.07 -6.16
CA PHE A 67 21.16 -8.36 -4.91
C PHE A 67 22.10 -7.15 -5.11
N SER A 68 21.68 -5.99 -4.61
CA SER A 68 22.54 -4.80 -4.54
C SER A 68 22.78 -4.42 -3.08
N PRO A 69 24.03 -4.33 -2.63
CA PRO A 69 24.33 -3.96 -1.24
C PRO A 69 23.93 -2.53 -0.90
N THR A 70 23.77 -1.68 -1.91
CA THR A 70 23.35 -0.28 -1.73
C THR A 70 22.22 0.08 -2.68
N VAL A 71 21.35 0.97 -2.22
CA VAL A 71 20.23 1.53 -2.99
C VAL A 71 20.27 3.06 -2.93
N ARG A 72 19.54 3.71 -3.81
CA ARG A 72 19.34 5.16 -3.83
C ARG A 72 17.88 5.47 -3.48
N PRO A 73 17.56 5.71 -2.21
CA PRO A 73 16.20 6.04 -1.82
C PRO A 73 15.78 7.36 -2.47
N PRO A 74 14.64 7.42 -3.15
CA PRO A 74 14.19 8.65 -3.82
C PRO A 74 14.05 9.84 -2.86
N ARG A 75 13.64 9.60 -1.60
CA ARG A 75 13.50 10.65 -0.58
C ARG A 75 14.81 11.27 -0.10
N LEU A 76 15.95 10.62 -0.34
CA LEU A 76 17.27 11.17 -0.09
C LEU A 76 17.84 11.88 -1.34
N GLY A 77 16.97 12.39 -2.22
CA GLY A 77 17.34 13.10 -3.44
C GLY A 77 17.80 12.19 -4.60
N GLY A 78 17.69 10.87 -4.45
CA GLY A 78 18.03 9.89 -5.49
C GLY A 78 19.52 9.75 -5.81
N ASN A 79 20.38 10.64 -5.28
CA ASN A 79 21.83 10.63 -5.51
C ASN A 79 22.60 9.98 -4.36
N THR A 80 22.07 10.00 -3.14
CA THR A 80 22.73 9.42 -1.97
C THR A 80 22.54 7.91 -1.96
N ARG A 81 23.67 7.16 -1.89
CA ARG A 81 23.66 5.71 -1.69
C ARG A 81 23.63 5.37 -0.22
N VAL A 82 22.74 4.46 0.17
CA VAL A 82 22.69 3.90 1.52
C VAL A 82 22.65 2.38 1.45
N GLY A 83 23.11 1.71 2.51
CA GLY A 83 23.04 0.26 2.61
C GLY A 83 21.58 -0.23 2.51
N VAL A 84 21.35 -1.32 1.78
CA VAL A 84 19.99 -1.87 1.57
C VAL A 84 19.31 -2.21 2.89
N PHE A 85 20.06 -2.65 3.90
CA PHE A 85 19.53 -2.98 5.22
C PHE A 85 19.19 -1.76 6.08
N ALA A 86 19.68 -0.57 5.71
CA ALA A 86 19.24 0.70 6.29
C ALA A 86 17.98 1.27 5.62
N THR A 87 17.31 0.50 4.78
CA THR A 87 16.12 0.90 4.03
C THR A 87 15.04 -0.20 4.07
N ARG A 88 13.85 0.13 3.60
CA ARG A 88 12.77 -0.85 3.32
C ARG A 88 12.62 -1.13 1.81
N SER A 89 13.71 -1.00 1.06
CA SER A 89 13.76 -1.29 -0.38
C SER A 89 13.47 -2.77 -0.66
N PRO A 90 12.76 -3.10 -1.77
CA PRO A 90 12.51 -4.48 -2.19
C PRO A 90 13.75 -5.20 -2.74
N PHE A 91 14.84 -4.48 -3.06
CA PHE A 91 16.08 -5.06 -3.61
C PHE A 91 16.93 -5.75 -2.54
N ARG A 92 16.29 -6.61 -1.77
CA ARG A 92 16.84 -7.40 -0.66
C ARG A 92 17.05 -8.86 -1.10
N PRO A 93 17.93 -9.63 -0.42
CA PRO A 93 18.12 -11.03 -0.75
C PRO A 93 16.82 -11.85 -0.76
N ASN A 94 15.98 -11.67 0.25
CA ASN A 94 14.73 -12.44 0.41
C ASN A 94 13.46 -11.68 -0.01
N ARG A 95 13.55 -10.44 -0.46
CA ARG A 95 12.43 -9.61 -0.97
C ARG A 95 11.15 -9.67 -0.12
N LEU A 96 11.30 -9.81 1.19
CA LEU A 96 10.18 -9.84 2.11
C LEU A 96 9.77 -8.44 2.52
N GLY A 97 8.47 -8.22 2.60
CA GLY A 97 7.82 -7.09 3.22
C GLY A 97 7.25 -7.47 4.59
N LEU A 98 7.11 -6.48 5.45
CA LEU A 98 6.47 -6.57 6.75
C LEU A 98 5.59 -5.35 6.93
N SER A 99 4.29 -5.57 7.12
CA SER A 99 3.29 -4.50 7.25
C SER A 99 2.41 -4.73 8.46
N CYS A 100 2.23 -3.70 9.27
CA CYS A 100 1.23 -3.68 10.33
C CYS A 100 -0.06 -3.10 9.77
N VAL A 101 -1.14 -3.87 9.82
CA VAL A 101 -2.46 -3.48 9.32
C VAL A 101 -3.48 -3.51 10.45
N GLU A 102 -4.51 -2.65 10.37
CA GLU A 102 -5.62 -2.67 11.30
C GLU A 102 -6.60 -3.77 10.90
N LEU A 103 -6.95 -4.68 11.82
CA LEU A 103 -8.01 -5.66 11.63
C LEU A 103 -9.37 -4.98 11.85
N ILE A 104 -10.16 -4.89 10.80
CA ILE A 104 -11.51 -4.30 10.88
C ILE A 104 -12.53 -5.36 11.30
N ARG A 105 -12.47 -6.55 10.66
CA ARG A 105 -13.35 -7.69 10.97
C ARG A 105 -12.90 -8.96 10.27
N LEU A 106 -13.40 -10.08 10.76
CA LEU A 106 -13.37 -11.39 10.10
C LEU A 106 -14.72 -11.62 9.43
N GLU A 107 -14.73 -11.89 8.13
CA GLU A 107 -15.93 -12.26 7.37
C GLU A 107 -15.93 -13.77 7.08
N GLN A 108 -17.08 -14.41 7.28
CA GLN A 108 -17.32 -15.77 6.79
C GLN A 108 -17.98 -15.69 5.42
N THR A 109 -17.29 -16.14 4.40
CA THR A 109 -17.79 -16.13 3.02
C THR A 109 -18.02 -17.56 2.53
N ALA A 110 -18.65 -17.70 1.36
CA ALA A 110 -18.82 -19.00 0.71
C ALA A 110 -17.48 -19.68 0.38
N GLU A 111 -16.42 -18.89 0.24
CA GLU A 111 -15.05 -19.36 -0.04
C GLU A 111 -14.21 -19.58 1.24
N GLY A 112 -14.79 -19.36 2.41
CA GLY A 112 -14.12 -19.49 3.71
C GLY A 112 -13.86 -18.15 4.39
N PRO A 113 -13.05 -18.15 5.48
CA PRO A 113 -12.73 -16.94 6.24
C PRO A 113 -11.92 -15.93 5.43
N VAL A 114 -12.33 -14.65 5.49
CA VAL A 114 -11.65 -13.51 4.86
C VAL A 114 -11.40 -12.45 5.93
N LEU A 115 -10.17 -11.95 6.05
CA LEU A 115 -9.87 -10.82 6.92
C LEU A 115 -10.05 -9.51 6.16
N ILE A 116 -10.84 -8.61 6.71
CA ILE A 116 -10.95 -7.23 6.24
C ILE A 116 -10.01 -6.37 7.06
N VAL A 117 -9.07 -5.73 6.38
CA VAL A 117 -8.03 -4.92 7.02
C VAL A 117 -7.97 -3.52 6.42
N ALA A 118 -7.48 -2.55 7.19
CA ALA A 118 -7.19 -1.20 6.73
C ALA A 118 -5.69 -0.89 6.83
N GLY A 119 -5.23 0.07 6.02
CA GLY A 119 -3.86 0.56 6.10
C GLY A 119 -2.82 -0.33 5.43
N ALA A 120 -3.19 -1.27 4.57
CA ALA A 120 -2.25 -2.07 3.80
C ALA A 120 -1.48 -1.22 2.77
N ASP A 121 -0.20 -1.56 2.58
CA ASP A 121 0.72 -0.98 1.58
C ASP A 121 1.17 -2.01 0.55
N LEU A 122 0.34 -3.00 0.29
CA LEU A 122 0.56 -4.09 -0.64
C LEU A 122 -0.23 -3.88 -1.93
N MET A 123 0.40 -4.20 -3.06
CA MET A 123 -0.28 -4.24 -4.35
C MET A 123 -1.32 -5.36 -4.38
N ASN A 124 -2.40 -5.17 -5.11
CA ASN A 124 -3.41 -6.19 -5.37
C ASN A 124 -2.77 -7.50 -5.86
N GLY A 125 -3.21 -8.65 -5.34
CA GLY A 125 -2.67 -9.96 -5.66
C GLY A 125 -1.33 -10.29 -4.98
N THR A 126 -0.80 -9.44 -4.11
CA THR A 126 0.46 -9.72 -3.40
C THR A 126 0.34 -10.95 -2.50
N PRO A 127 1.26 -11.94 -2.60
CA PRO A 127 1.24 -13.14 -1.80
C PRO A 127 1.66 -12.86 -0.35
N ILE A 128 0.93 -13.44 0.59
CA ILE A 128 1.17 -13.37 2.03
C ILE A 128 1.65 -14.75 2.50
N TYR A 129 2.70 -14.76 3.33
CA TYR A 129 3.33 -15.97 3.84
C TYR A 129 3.02 -16.24 5.30
N ASP A 130 2.70 -15.19 6.10
CA ASP A 130 2.36 -15.35 7.50
C ASP A 130 1.53 -14.17 8.01
N ILE A 131 0.71 -14.42 9.02
CA ILE A 131 -0.13 -13.45 9.71
C ILE A 131 0.10 -13.65 11.20
N LYS A 132 0.47 -12.58 11.92
CA LYS A 132 0.67 -12.60 13.38
C LYS A 132 -0.06 -11.47 14.06
N PRO A 133 -0.57 -11.66 15.28
CA PRO A 133 -1.12 -10.55 16.05
C PRO A 133 -0.02 -9.53 16.40
N TYR A 134 -0.39 -8.24 16.39
CA TYR A 134 0.43 -7.16 16.90
C TYR A 134 0.27 -7.09 18.43
N LEU A 135 1.39 -7.04 19.14
CA LEU A 135 1.45 -7.02 20.61
C LEU A 135 2.05 -5.69 21.08
N PRO A 136 1.23 -4.70 21.54
CA PRO A 136 1.72 -3.36 21.87
C PRO A 136 2.89 -3.33 22.85
N TYR A 137 2.89 -4.22 23.83
CA TYR A 137 3.94 -4.30 24.85
C TYR A 137 5.28 -4.81 24.32
N ALA A 138 5.29 -5.48 23.15
CA ALA A 138 6.48 -6.04 22.52
C ALA A 138 6.88 -5.29 21.24
N ASP A 139 5.89 -4.81 20.48
CA ASP A 139 6.11 -4.28 19.14
C ASP A 139 6.21 -2.75 19.10
N ALA A 140 5.65 -2.04 20.10
CA ALA A 140 5.66 -0.58 20.12
C ALA A 140 6.96 -0.02 20.72
N HIS A 141 7.65 0.80 19.94
CA HIS A 141 8.86 1.53 20.35
C HIS A 141 8.69 3.02 20.06
N PRO A 142 7.93 3.78 20.88
CA PRO A 142 7.61 5.19 20.61
C PRO A 142 8.86 6.09 20.57
N ASP A 143 9.93 5.72 21.30
CA ASP A 143 11.19 6.46 21.34
C ASP A 143 12.20 6.02 20.25
N ALA A 144 11.79 5.18 19.30
CA ALA A 144 12.66 4.72 18.23
C ALA A 144 13.10 5.89 17.33
N ARG A 145 14.41 6.01 17.12
CA ARG A 145 14.99 7.04 16.25
C ARG A 145 14.81 6.68 14.79
N ILE A 146 14.49 7.68 13.98
CA ILE A 146 14.39 7.55 12.51
C ILE A 146 15.36 8.54 11.84
N ASN A 147 15.66 8.30 10.56
CA ASN A 147 16.31 9.31 9.73
C ASN A 147 15.25 10.38 9.35
N GLU A 148 15.39 11.61 9.84
CA GLU A 148 14.44 12.70 9.65
C GLU A 148 14.21 13.05 8.17
N ALA A 149 15.21 12.84 7.30
CA ALA A 149 15.03 13.00 5.85
C ALA A 149 14.00 12.02 5.24
N LEU A 150 13.59 10.98 5.99
CA LEU A 150 12.54 10.05 5.63
C LEU A 150 11.18 10.43 6.21
N SER A 151 11.07 11.59 6.87
CA SER A 151 9.80 12.09 7.40
C SER A 151 8.74 12.20 6.31
N HIS A 152 7.50 12.00 6.70
CA HIS A 152 6.38 11.97 5.77
C HIS A 152 5.72 13.35 5.69
N LYS A 153 5.69 13.93 4.48
CA LYS A 153 4.88 15.13 4.18
C LYS A 153 3.59 14.70 3.52
N ARG A 154 2.52 15.44 3.80
CA ARG A 154 1.23 15.28 3.14
C ARG A 154 0.95 16.55 2.32
N LEU A 155 0.29 16.36 1.18
CA LEU A 155 -0.22 17.43 0.34
C LEU A 155 -1.68 17.73 0.68
N ASP A 156 -2.08 18.98 0.51
CA ASP A 156 -3.49 19.33 0.43
C ASP A 156 -4.05 18.83 -0.91
N VAL A 157 -5.26 18.28 -0.90
CA VAL A 157 -5.87 17.72 -2.10
C VAL A 157 -7.10 18.54 -2.48
N LEU A 158 -7.02 19.23 -3.62
CA LEU A 158 -8.16 19.83 -4.28
C LEU A 158 -8.81 18.76 -5.19
N PHE A 159 -9.94 18.26 -4.74
CA PHE A 159 -10.72 17.26 -5.46
C PHE A 159 -12.10 17.83 -5.79
N PRO A 160 -12.33 18.29 -7.04
CA PRO A 160 -13.61 18.88 -7.45
C PRO A 160 -14.77 17.90 -7.29
N ASP A 161 -15.93 18.36 -6.81
CA ASP A 161 -17.11 17.53 -6.58
C ASP A 161 -17.66 16.93 -7.86
N GLU A 162 -17.51 17.61 -8.99
CA GLU A 162 -17.85 17.11 -10.32
C GLU A 162 -17.05 15.87 -10.68
N LEU A 163 -15.76 15.84 -10.33
CA LEU A 163 -14.91 14.66 -10.57
C LEU A 163 -15.19 13.54 -9.56
N LYS A 164 -15.49 13.88 -8.30
CA LYS A 164 -15.91 12.88 -7.30
C LYS A 164 -17.15 12.12 -7.73
N ALA A 165 -18.07 12.78 -8.46
CA ALA A 165 -19.31 12.15 -8.96
C ALA A 165 -19.07 10.99 -9.94
N HIS A 166 -17.86 10.88 -10.52
CA HIS A 166 -17.47 9.75 -11.37
C HIS A 166 -17.02 8.52 -10.58
N LEU A 167 -16.96 8.61 -9.24
CA LEU A 167 -16.49 7.53 -8.38
C LEU A 167 -17.62 7.02 -7.47
N PRO A 168 -17.61 5.72 -7.13
CA PRO A 168 -18.34 5.22 -5.98
C PRO A 168 -17.95 5.96 -4.70
N LYS A 169 -18.91 6.22 -3.83
CA LYS A 169 -18.68 7.01 -2.60
C LYS A 169 -17.59 6.43 -1.71
N GLU A 170 -17.53 5.11 -1.63
CA GLU A 170 -16.54 4.36 -0.85
C GLU A 170 -15.11 4.50 -1.37
N LYS A 171 -14.92 4.89 -2.64
CA LYS A 171 -13.59 5.10 -3.23
C LYS A 171 -13.06 6.54 -3.08
N ILE A 172 -13.92 7.50 -2.74
CA ILE A 172 -13.52 8.92 -2.64
C ILE A 172 -12.50 9.14 -1.52
N ALA A 173 -12.79 8.70 -0.29
CA ALA A 173 -11.90 8.89 0.84
C ALA A 173 -10.57 8.12 0.66
N PRO A 174 -10.54 6.84 0.28
CA PRO A 174 -9.29 6.12 0.01
C PRO A 174 -8.43 6.76 -1.07
N LEU A 175 -9.03 7.26 -2.16
CA LEU A 175 -8.29 7.94 -3.23
C LEU A 175 -7.75 9.29 -2.75
N THR A 176 -8.53 10.07 -2.00
CA THR A 176 -8.07 11.35 -1.43
C THR A 176 -6.87 11.15 -0.51
N GLU A 177 -6.93 10.14 0.36
CA GLU A 177 -5.81 9.77 1.24
C GLU A 177 -4.57 9.36 0.44
N LEU A 178 -4.74 8.56 -0.62
CA LEU A 178 -3.66 8.16 -1.52
C LEU A 178 -2.96 9.39 -2.14
N LEU A 179 -3.74 10.32 -2.68
CA LEU A 179 -3.23 11.52 -3.34
C LEU A 179 -2.52 12.45 -2.34
N ALA A 180 -3.03 12.58 -1.11
CA ALA A 180 -2.39 13.34 -0.05
C ALA A 180 -1.00 12.81 0.32
N LEU A 181 -0.68 11.55 0.04
CA LEU A 181 0.62 10.92 0.29
C LEU A 181 1.69 11.24 -0.78
N ASP A 182 1.39 12.15 -1.70
CA ASP A 182 2.25 12.52 -2.83
C ASP A 182 2.73 11.32 -3.65
N PRO A 183 1.89 10.81 -4.55
CA PRO A 183 2.25 9.63 -5.35
C PRO A 183 3.32 9.89 -6.41
N ARG A 184 3.78 11.14 -6.61
CA ARG A 184 4.81 11.48 -7.60
C ARG A 184 6.14 10.77 -7.32
N PRO A 185 6.95 10.50 -8.36
CA PRO A 185 8.38 10.21 -8.17
C PRO A 185 9.07 11.37 -7.44
N ALA A 186 9.81 11.07 -6.37
CA ALA A 186 10.35 12.05 -5.41
C ALA A 186 11.33 13.10 -5.98
N TYR A 187 11.72 12.99 -7.24
CA TYR A 187 12.66 13.90 -7.94
C TYR A 187 11.99 14.67 -9.09
N GLN A 188 10.64 14.66 -9.16
CA GLN A 188 9.88 15.36 -10.19
C GLN A 188 9.10 16.50 -9.55
N GLU A 189 9.59 17.72 -9.71
CA GLU A 189 8.97 18.95 -9.19
C GLU A 189 8.56 19.90 -10.33
N ASP A 190 7.94 19.37 -11.38
CA ASP A 190 7.44 20.17 -12.49
C ASP A 190 5.97 20.54 -12.22
N PRO A 191 5.65 21.83 -11.93
CA PRO A 191 4.30 22.27 -11.59
C PRO A 191 3.31 22.22 -12.77
N GLU A 192 3.81 22.21 -14.02
CA GLU A 192 2.97 22.12 -15.22
C GLU A 192 2.71 20.68 -15.66
N ARG A 193 3.40 19.72 -15.05
CA ARG A 193 3.28 18.31 -15.44
C ARG A 193 2.01 17.69 -14.87
N ILE A 194 1.27 17.00 -15.75
CA ILE A 194 0.16 16.13 -15.37
C ILE A 194 0.69 14.72 -15.12
N TYR A 195 0.45 14.22 -13.93
CA TYR A 195 0.77 12.87 -13.50
C TYR A 195 -0.47 11.99 -13.61
N GLY A 196 -0.27 10.67 -13.68
CA GLY A 196 -1.35 9.70 -13.67
C GLY A 196 -1.10 8.63 -12.62
N VAL A 197 -2.15 8.15 -11.96
CA VAL A 197 -2.13 7.02 -11.04
C VAL A 197 -3.38 6.16 -11.25
N ARG A 198 -3.21 4.84 -11.21
CA ARG A 198 -4.32 3.89 -11.24
C ARG A 198 -4.80 3.60 -9.82
N PHE A 199 -6.12 3.59 -9.67
CA PHE A 199 -6.80 3.23 -8.44
C PHE A 199 -8.03 2.39 -8.77
N GLY A 200 -7.96 1.10 -8.51
CA GLY A 200 -8.93 0.13 -9.00
C GLY A 200 -9.06 0.19 -10.53
N GLU A 201 -10.28 0.34 -11.00
CA GLU A 201 -10.65 0.47 -12.41
C GLU A 201 -10.49 1.90 -12.97
N TYR A 202 -10.03 2.87 -12.15
CA TYR A 202 -9.93 4.28 -12.56
C TYR A 202 -8.50 4.70 -12.83
N ASN A 203 -8.32 5.57 -13.84
CA ASN A 203 -7.10 6.31 -14.09
C ASN A 203 -7.31 7.76 -13.68
N ILE A 204 -6.53 8.23 -12.71
CA ILE A 204 -6.63 9.55 -12.10
C ILE A 204 -5.51 10.42 -12.63
N ARG A 205 -5.83 11.56 -13.21
CA ARG A 205 -4.84 12.56 -13.61
C ARG A 205 -4.84 13.73 -12.64
N PHE A 206 -3.67 14.18 -12.24
CA PHE A 206 -3.48 15.24 -11.27
C PHE A 206 -2.22 16.04 -11.57
N ARG A 207 -2.17 17.27 -11.05
CA ARG A 207 -0.97 18.12 -11.01
C ARG A 207 -0.67 18.54 -9.58
N VAL A 208 0.57 18.97 -9.32
CA VAL A 208 0.99 19.42 -7.99
C VAL A 208 1.72 20.75 -8.11
N GLN A 209 1.26 21.75 -7.36
CA GLN A 209 1.86 23.06 -7.27
C GLN A 209 2.15 23.37 -5.79
N GLY A 210 3.43 23.38 -5.42
CA GLY A 210 3.82 23.52 -4.02
C GLY A 210 3.30 22.34 -3.17
N GLU A 211 2.48 22.61 -2.17
CA GLU A 211 1.86 21.63 -1.29
C GLU A 211 0.42 21.26 -1.70
N LEU A 212 -0.09 21.79 -2.81
CA LEU A 212 -1.42 21.53 -3.32
C LEU A 212 -1.38 20.54 -4.49
N LEU A 213 -2.11 19.43 -4.35
CA LEU A 213 -2.41 18.50 -5.42
C LEU A 213 -3.83 18.76 -5.93
N GLU A 214 -3.98 18.97 -7.23
CA GLU A 214 -5.28 19.15 -7.89
C GLU A 214 -5.60 17.97 -8.79
N VAL A 215 -6.76 17.36 -8.60
CA VAL A 215 -7.28 16.32 -9.50
C VAL A 215 -7.86 16.99 -10.75
N CYS A 216 -7.32 16.61 -11.92
CA CYS A 216 -7.67 17.22 -13.20
C CYS A 216 -8.65 16.37 -14.03
N GLU A 217 -8.55 15.04 -13.92
CA GLU A 217 -9.37 14.13 -14.73
C GLU A 217 -9.50 12.77 -14.04
N ILE A 218 -10.65 12.12 -14.20
CA ILE A 218 -10.90 10.72 -13.84
C ILE A 218 -11.47 10.01 -15.05
N LYS A 219 -10.86 8.89 -15.42
CA LYS A 219 -11.34 8.00 -16.49
C LYS A 219 -11.46 6.58 -15.96
N GLU A 220 -12.59 5.95 -16.20
CA GLU A 220 -12.73 4.52 -16.00
C GLU A 220 -11.93 3.76 -17.08
N ASN A 221 -11.10 2.83 -16.67
CA ASN A 221 -10.41 1.91 -17.59
C ASN A 221 -11.45 0.87 -18.03
N ARG A 222 -12.17 1.12 -19.10
CA ARG A 222 -12.93 0.05 -19.77
C ARG A 222 -11.87 -0.89 -20.36
N GLU A 223 -11.84 -2.13 -19.91
CA GLU A 223 -11.12 -3.17 -20.63
C GLU A 223 -11.71 -3.19 -22.04
N GLU A 224 -10.93 -2.83 -23.05
CA GLU A 224 -11.25 -3.13 -24.43
C GLU A 224 -11.21 -4.66 -24.54
N ASN A 225 -12.41 -5.26 -24.41
CA ASN A 225 -12.63 -6.65 -24.77
C ASN A 225 -12.40 -6.75 -26.28
N SER A 226 -11.22 -7.21 -26.65
CA SER A 226 -10.88 -7.68 -28.01
C SER A 226 -10.44 -9.11 -27.94
#